data_7c0ea2efef284cedde38285760c6f44e
#
_entry.id   7c0ea2efef284cedde38285760c6f44e
#
_cell.length_a   1.000
_cell.length_b   1.000
_cell.length_c   1.000
_cell.angle_alpha   90.00
_cell.angle_beta   90.00
_cell.angle_gamma   90.00
#
_symmetry.space_group_name_H-M   'P 1'
#
loop_
_entity.id
_entity.type
_entity.pdbx_description
1 polymer ?
#
loop_
_entity_poly.entity_id
_entity_poly.type
_entity_poly.pdbx_seq_one_letter_code
_entity_poly.pdbx_strand_id
1 'polypeptide(L)'
;MSIERKRSLLRISREKAVTQVKKIFTQPAEKDEDVIVANRKTEAPVENVERIKTTIKSTHLGNSLYPNYINKFQGETFIVAGCGASLKYYSDFSKYYVIGVNDIERILTPDFLVVVNDHRTFMRGRWEHVRESLSPVIFTHLENPGPITRSSHMSKIQIGSRNAPNLDNLSVVDYTMNSPYMAIIIAYQLGAKKIGLVGVDFTQDHFFAKTGTHKLSKHLRNIDHEYEVLKNNLENKGVKVANLSPISLLGSWPKMDLDQFDSL
;
A
#
# COMPACT_ATOMS: atom_id res chain seq x y z
N MET A 1 -20.93 -6.98 -27.82
CA MET A 1 -21.49 -6.03 -26.83
C MET A 1 -20.83 -4.68 -27.08
N SER A 2 -21.59 -3.60 -27.33
CA SER A 2 -21.03 -2.30 -27.74
C SER A 2 -20.27 -1.64 -26.57
N ILE A 3 -19.29 -0.82 -26.91
CA ILE A 3 -18.46 -0.06 -25.95
C ILE A 3 -19.33 0.79 -25.01
N GLU A 4 -20.45 1.33 -25.51
CA GLU A 4 -21.41 2.10 -24.72
C GLU A 4 -22.11 1.27 -23.64
N ARG A 5 -22.44 0.01 -23.93
CA ARG A 5 -23.07 -0.89 -22.97
C ARG A 5 -22.11 -1.30 -21.83
N LYS A 6 -20.81 -1.43 -22.15
CA LYS A 6 -19.75 -1.64 -21.13
C LYS A 6 -19.56 -0.40 -20.24
N ARG A 7 -19.57 0.80 -20.84
CA ARG A 7 -19.47 2.07 -20.08
C ARG A 7 -20.67 2.30 -19.16
N SER A 8 -21.87 1.96 -19.61
CA SER A 8 -23.10 2.06 -18.81
C SER A 8 -23.08 1.10 -17.61
N LEU A 9 -22.66 -0.14 -17.79
CA LEU A 9 -22.56 -1.13 -16.71
C LEU A 9 -21.50 -0.74 -15.67
N LEU A 10 -20.38 -0.20 -16.10
CA LEU A 10 -19.32 0.34 -15.21
C LEU A 10 -19.80 1.55 -14.41
N ARG A 11 -20.61 2.43 -15.04
CA ARG A 11 -21.19 3.60 -14.37
C ARG A 11 -22.19 3.19 -13.27
N ILE A 12 -23.07 2.24 -13.55
CA ILE A 12 -24.06 1.70 -12.59
C ILE A 12 -23.35 0.99 -11.42
N SER A 13 -22.26 0.27 -11.68
CA SER A 13 -21.44 -0.36 -10.64
C SER A 13 -20.77 0.68 -9.74
N ARG A 14 -20.23 1.76 -10.32
CA ARG A 14 -19.63 2.87 -9.58
C ARG A 14 -20.61 3.61 -8.69
N GLU A 15 -21.81 3.92 -9.20
CA GLU A 15 -22.84 4.63 -8.42
C GLU A 15 -23.33 3.78 -7.24
N LYS A 16 -23.48 2.47 -7.41
CA LYS A 16 -23.82 1.55 -6.32
C LYS A 16 -22.72 1.46 -5.27
N ALA A 17 -21.47 1.38 -5.65
CA ALA A 17 -20.32 1.36 -4.72
C ALA A 17 -20.21 2.66 -3.92
N VAL A 18 -20.35 3.82 -4.58
CA VAL A 18 -20.33 5.15 -3.92
C VAL A 18 -21.50 5.31 -2.94
N THR A 19 -22.70 4.82 -3.30
CA THR A 19 -23.88 4.89 -2.45
C THR A 19 -23.73 3.99 -1.23
N GLN A 20 -23.13 2.82 -1.39
CA GLN A 20 -22.88 1.88 -0.30
C GLN A 20 -21.83 2.39 0.68
N VAL A 21 -20.75 3.01 0.17
CA VAL A 21 -19.73 3.67 0.99
C VAL A 21 -20.31 4.85 1.76
N LYS A 22 -21.12 5.70 1.12
CA LYS A 22 -21.82 6.80 1.82
C LYS A 22 -22.73 6.31 2.95
N LYS A 23 -23.45 5.19 2.75
CA LYS A 23 -24.37 4.64 3.74
C LYS A 23 -23.65 4.11 5.00
N ILE A 24 -22.41 3.62 4.84
CA ILE A 24 -21.56 3.13 5.94
C ILE A 24 -21.04 4.28 6.81
N PHE A 25 -20.81 5.46 6.22
CA PHE A 25 -20.19 6.61 6.92
C PHE A 25 -21.17 7.66 7.45
N THR A 26 -22.48 7.53 7.19
CA THR A 26 -23.53 8.48 7.66
C THR A 26 -24.29 8.01 8.90
N GLN A 27 -24.03 6.83 9.44
CA GLN A 27 -24.63 6.39 10.70
C GLN A 27 -23.77 6.80 11.91
N PRO A 28 -24.39 7.25 13.01
CA PRO A 28 -23.65 7.57 14.24
C PRO A 28 -23.02 6.31 14.82
N ALA A 29 -21.85 6.47 15.41
CA ALA A 29 -21.01 5.41 15.95
C ALA A 29 -21.72 4.63 17.07
N GLU A 30 -22.39 3.55 16.73
CA GLU A 30 -22.74 2.49 17.66
C GLU A 30 -21.82 1.30 17.39
N LYS A 31 -20.97 1.05 18.40
CA LYS A 31 -20.09 -0.12 18.62
C LYS A 31 -19.41 -0.70 17.37
N ASP A 32 -18.16 -0.30 17.19
CA ASP A 32 -17.27 -0.54 16.06
C ASP A 32 -16.95 -2.01 15.69
N GLU A 33 -17.40 -3.01 16.45
CA GLU A 33 -16.98 -4.39 16.20
C GLU A 33 -17.79 -5.10 15.11
N ASP A 34 -19.05 -4.75 14.93
CA ASP A 34 -19.93 -5.50 14.02
C ASP A 34 -19.94 -5.01 12.57
N VAL A 35 -19.53 -3.76 12.31
CA VAL A 35 -19.54 -3.15 10.97
C VAL A 35 -18.37 -3.62 10.10
N ILE A 36 -17.27 -4.03 10.73
CA ILE A 36 -16.01 -4.39 10.02
C ILE A 36 -16.08 -5.81 9.44
N VAL A 37 -16.89 -6.69 10.02
CA VAL A 37 -16.97 -8.10 9.59
C VAL A 37 -17.77 -8.28 8.29
N ALA A 38 -18.72 -7.39 8.00
CA ALA A 38 -19.58 -7.51 6.81
C ALA A 38 -18.90 -7.19 5.48
N ASN A 39 -17.76 -6.45 5.47
CA ASN A 39 -17.06 -6.05 4.24
C ASN A 39 -15.90 -6.96 3.81
N ARG A 40 -15.66 -8.07 4.52
CA ARG A 40 -14.59 -9.03 4.16
C ARG A 40 -14.83 -9.84 2.88
N LYS A 41 -15.91 -9.61 2.15
CA LYS A 41 -16.28 -10.38 0.94
C LYS A 41 -16.00 -9.68 -0.39
N THR A 42 -15.32 -8.56 -0.42
CA THR A 42 -14.74 -8.11 -1.69
C THR A 42 -13.38 -8.79 -1.84
N GLU A 43 -13.39 -9.95 -2.47
CA GLU A 43 -12.18 -10.56 -3.03
C GLU A 43 -11.44 -9.48 -3.83
N ALA A 44 -10.11 -9.43 -3.67
CA ALA A 44 -9.28 -8.62 -4.56
C ALA A 44 -9.69 -8.92 -6.01
N PRO A 45 -9.71 -7.94 -6.90
CA PRO A 45 -10.10 -8.19 -8.28
C PRO A 45 -9.32 -9.41 -8.78
N VAL A 46 -10.04 -10.46 -9.15
CA VAL A 46 -9.47 -11.76 -9.57
C VAL A 46 -8.39 -11.55 -10.64
N GLU A 47 -8.55 -10.52 -11.47
CA GLU A 47 -7.59 -10.11 -12.49
C GLU A 47 -6.20 -9.74 -11.95
N ASN A 48 -6.10 -9.03 -10.82
CA ASN A 48 -4.78 -8.66 -10.26
C ASN A 48 -4.08 -9.85 -9.63
N VAL A 49 -4.82 -10.69 -8.90
CA VAL A 49 -4.27 -11.92 -8.33
C VAL A 49 -3.79 -12.86 -9.44
N GLU A 50 -4.54 -12.98 -10.54
CA GLU A 50 -4.13 -13.76 -11.71
C GLU A 50 -2.93 -13.16 -12.43
N ARG A 51 -2.88 -11.83 -12.59
CA ARG A 51 -1.75 -11.11 -13.21
C ARG A 51 -0.46 -11.33 -12.43
N ILE A 52 -0.50 -11.23 -11.10
CA ILE A 52 0.64 -11.48 -10.23
C ILE A 52 1.02 -12.95 -10.24
N LYS A 53 0.06 -13.84 -10.09
CA LYS A 53 0.30 -15.30 -10.18
C LYS A 53 0.93 -15.68 -11.51
N THR A 54 0.50 -15.06 -12.62
CA THR A 54 1.06 -15.31 -13.95
C THR A 54 2.48 -14.78 -14.04
N THR A 55 2.75 -13.55 -13.57
CA THR A 55 4.10 -13.00 -13.51
C THR A 55 5.02 -13.82 -12.60
N ILE A 56 4.52 -14.23 -11.44
CA ILE A 56 5.25 -15.09 -10.50
C ILE A 56 5.49 -16.47 -11.10
N LYS A 57 4.49 -17.13 -11.72
CA LYS A 57 4.64 -18.45 -12.36
C LYS A 57 5.61 -18.42 -13.53
N SER A 58 5.57 -17.39 -14.38
CA SER A 58 6.48 -17.27 -15.53
C SER A 58 7.94 -17.11 -15.12
N THR A 59 8.20 -16.73 -13.87
CA THR A 59 9.54 -16.48 -13.33
C THR A 59 10.02 -17.56 -12.36
N HIS A 60 9.26 -18.67 -12.15
CA HIS A 60 9.57 -19.72 -11.16
C HIS A 60 9.80 -19.18 -9.73
N LEU A 61 9.08 -18.15 -9.33
CA LEU A 61 9.25 -17.42 -8.07
C LEU A 61 8.69 -18.13 -6.81
N GLY A 62 8.15 -19.33 -6.93
CA GLY A 62 7.77 -20.13 -5.75
C GLY A 62 9.00 -20.46 -4.88
N ASN A 63 9.09 -19.97 -3.66
CA ASN A 63 10.24 -19.97 -2.74
C ASN A 63 11.34 -18.95 -3.09
N SER A 64 11.01 -17.82 -3.74
CA SER A 64 12.00 -16.87 -4.19
C SER A 64 12.45 -15.92 -3.10
N LEU A 65 13.76 -15.73 -2.97
CA LEU A 65 14.35 -14.65 -2.21
C LEU A 65 14.01 -13.29 -2.86
N TYR A 66 13.99 -12.23 -2.07
CA TYR A 66 13.69 -10.87 -2.54
C TYR A 66 14.41 -10.46 -3.83
N PRO A 67 15.70 -10.77 -4.04
CA PRO A 67 16.40 -10.44 -5.29
C PRO A 67 15.72 -10.92 -6.56
N ASN A 68 14.91 -11.98 -6.48
CA ASN A 68 14.19 -12.50 -7.64
C ASN A 68 12.99 -11.65 -8.06
N TYR A 69 12.56 -10.69 -7.24
CA TYR A 69 11.50 -9.74 -7.57
C TYR A 69 12.04 -8.45 -8.22
N ILE A 70 13.34 -8.19 -8.10
CA ILE A 70 13.96 -6.96 -8.63
C ILE A 70 13.71 -6.87 -10.13
N ASN A 71 13.20 -5.69 -10.55
CA ASN A 71 12.89 -5.35 -11.94
C ASN A 71 11.87 -6.27 -12.65
N LYS A 72 11.07 -7.06 -11.93
CA LYS A 72 10.05 -7.93 -12.54
C LYS A 72 8.79 -7.19 -13.01
N PHE A 73 8.61 -5.98 -12.56
CA PHE A 73 7.45 -5.13 -12.86
C PHE A 73 7.89 -3.82 -13.52
N GLN A 74 8.80 -3.93 -14.49
CA GLN A 74 9.38 -2.81 -15.20
C GLN A 74 8.34 -1.97 -15.93
N GLY A 75 8.36 -0.66 -15.66
CA GLY A 75 7.47 0.30 -16.32
C GLY A 75 6.06 0.39 -15.70
N GLU A 76 5.75 -0.46 -14.72
CA GLU A 76 4.43 -0.51 -14.11
C GLU A 76 4.18 0.67 -13.15
N THR A 77 2.89 0.92 -12.90
CA THR A 77 2.44 1.92 -11.94
C THR A 77 2.08 1.27 -10.63
N PHE A 78 2.63 1.79 -9.54
CA PHE A 78 2.40 1.30 -8.20
C PHE A 78 1.66 2.31 -7.33
N ILE A 79 0.76 1.82 -6.48
CA ILE A 79 0.19 2.57 -5.37
C ILE A 79 0.78 2.01 -4.08
N VAL A 80 1.42 2.87 -3.30
CA VAL A 80 1.83 2.56 -1.93
C VAL A 80 0.71 2.98 -0.99
N ALA A 81 0.06 1.98 -0.37
CA ALA A 81 -1.08 2.15 0.50
C ALA A 81 -0.69 2.07 1.98
N GLY A 82 -0.72 3.22 2.66
CA GLY A 82 -0.61 3.32 4.11
C GLY A 82 -1.96 3.15 4.80
N CYS A 83 -1.97 3.17 6.15
CA CYS A 83 -3.18 3.00 6.94
C CYS A 83 -3.85 4.35 7.32
N GLY A 84 -3.55 5.44 6.65
CA GLY A 84 -4.10 6.75 6.94
C GLY A 84 -5.54 6.94 6.45
N ALA A 85 -6.21 7.97 6.97
CA ALA A 85 -7.63 8.21 6.74
C ALA A 85 -7.99 8.51 5.27
N SER A 86 -7.04 8.99 4.47
CA SER A 86 -7.27 9.27 3.04
C SER A 86 -7.54 8.03 2.20
N LEU A 87 -7.19 6.84 2.69
CA LEU A 87 -7.47 5.59 1.99
C LEU A 87 -8.97 5.43 1.66
N LYS A 88 -9.85 6.00 2.48
CA LYS A 88 -11.31 5.97 2.28
C LYS A 88 -11.80 6.74 1.03
N TYR A 89 -10.99 7.62 0.47
CA TYR A 89 -11.37 8.37 -0.73
C TYR A 89 -11.26 7.54 -2.02
N TYR A 90 -10.64 6.37 -1.94
CA TYR A 90 -10.38 5.51 -3.08
C TYR A 90 -10.98 4.13 -2.86
N SER A 91 -11.70 3.63 -3.84
CA SER A 91 -12.38 2.33 -3.78
C SER A 91 -11.89 1.34 -4.83
N ASP A 92 -11.08 1.78 -5.78
CA ASP A 92 -10.63 0.94 -6.88
C ASP A 92 -9.18 1.25 -7.28
N PHE A 93 -8.33 0.25 -7.10
CA PHE A 93 -6.93 0.28 -7.51
C PHE A 93 -6.61 -0.79 -8.57
N SER A 94 -7.62 -1.37 -9.22
CA SER A 94 -7.46 -2.51 -10.14
C SER A 94 -6.54 -2.24 -11.34
N LYS A 95 -6.29 -0.97 -11.66
CA LYS A 95 -5.36 -0.57 -12.73
C LYS A 95 -3.88 -0.64 -12.32
N TYR A 96 -3.59 -0.70 -11.03
CA TYR A 96 -2.26 -0.52 -10.47
C TYR A 96 -1.81 -1.76 -9.72
N TYR A 97 -0.51 -1.91 -9.52
CA TYR A 97 0.01 -2.77 -8.47
C TYR A 97 -0.05 -2.05 -7.14
N VAL A 98 -0.53 -2.73 -6.11
CA VAL A 98 -0.65 -2.15 -4.77
C VAL A 98 0.37 -2.77 -3.83
N ILE A 99 1.19 -1.94 -3.22
CA ILE A 99 2.00 -2.33 -2.06
C ILE A 99 1.37 -1.76 -0.81
N GLY A 100 0.81 -2.61 0.02
CA GLY A 100 0.23 -2.24 1.30
C GLY A 100 1.22 -2.37 2.45
N VAL A 101 0.95 -1.70 3.56
CA VAL A 101 1.77 -1.83 4.78
C VAL A 101 0.94 -2.19 5.99
N ASN A 102 1.54 -2.93 6.91
CA ASN A 102 0.94 -3.29 8.20
C ASN A 102 -0.43 -3.99 8.04
N ASP A 103 -1.47 -3.51 8.74
CA ASP A 103 -2.81 -4.08 8.78
C ASP A 103 -3.77 -3.49 7.72
N ILE A 104 -3.24 -3.10 6.58
CA ILE A 104 -4.01 -2.54 5.45
C ILE A 104 -5.15 -3.46 4.98
N GLU A 105 -5.00 -4.76 5.18
CA GLU A 105 -6.00 -5.76 4.80
C GLU A 105 -7.31 -5.70 5.58
N ARG A 106 -7.41 -4.78 6.52
CA ARG A 106 -8.69 -4.38 7.09
C ARG A 106 -9.63 -3.77 6.02
N ILE A 107 -9.09 -3.21 4.94
CA ILE A 107 -9.87 -2.49 3.93
C ILE A 107 -9.60 -2.95 2.51
N LEU A 108 -8.38 -3.32 2.17
CA LEU A 108 -8.04 -3.81 0.83
C LEU A 108 -6.97 -4.90 0.92
N THR A 109 -7.01 -5.86 0.01
CA THR A 109 -5.96 -6.86 -0.16
C THR A 109 -4.95 -6.33 -1.18
N PRO A 110 -3.72 -6.01 -0.78
CA PRO A 110 -2.70 -5.53 -1.69
C PRO A 110 -2.05 -6.70 -2.46
N ASP A 111 -1.41 -6.38 -3.58
CA ASP A 111 -0.62 -7.33 -4.36
C ASP A 111 0.64 -7.76 -3.59
N PHE A 112 1.21 -6.83 -2.84
CA PHE A 112 2.36 -7.04 -1.98
C PHE A 112 2.09 -6.39 -0.62
N LEU A 113 2.42 -7.09 0.46
CA LEU A 113 2.31 -6.56 1.81
C LEU A 113 3.70 -6.37 2.42
N VAL A 114 3.98 -5.22 3.00
CA VAL A 114 5.23 -4.93 3.72
C VAL A 114 4.96 -4.95 5.22
N VAL A 115 5.59 -5.88 5.92
CA VAL A 115 5.48 -6.04 7.38
C VAL A 115 6.87 -5.99 7.99
N VAL A 116 7.21 -4.86 8.59
CA VAL A 116 8.54 -4.60 9.17
C VAL A 116 8.52 -4.43 10.68
N ASN A 117 7.34 -4.47 11.28
CA ASN A 117 7.16 -4.40 12.72
C ASN A 117 6.84 -5.79 13.29
N ASP A 118 7.43 -6.11 14.42
CA ASP A 118 7.14 -7.34 15.16
C ASP A 118 5.64 -7.40 15.56
N HIS A 119 5.03 -8.58 15.44
CA HIS A 119 3.61 -8.80 15.74
C HIS A 119 3.18 -8.26 17.11
N ARG A 120 4.07 -8.32 18.11
CA ARG A 120 3.83 -7.82 19.48
C ARG A 120 3.62 -6.30 19.54
N THR A 121 4.00 -5.57 18.50
CA THR A 121 3.81 -4.11 18.43
C THR A 121 2.44 -3.73 17.88
N PHE A 122 1.70 -4.68 17.32
CA PHE A 122 0.35 -4.47 16.77
C PHE A 122 -0.69 -4.54 17.89
N MET A 123 -1.09 -3.39 18.40
CA MET A 123 -2.09 -3.28 19.46
C MET A 123 -3.51 -3.52 18.95
N ARG A 124 -4.44 -3.84 19.86
CA ARG A 124 -5.90 -3.90 19.60
C ARG A 124 -6.29 -4.85 18.46
N GLY A 125 -5.69 -6.04 18.42
CA GLY A 125 -6.06 -7.07 17.42
C GLY A 125 -5.63 -6.77 15.97
N ARG A 126 -4.85 -5.71 15.74
CA ARG A 126 -4.39 -5.33 14.40
C ARG A 126 -3.58 -6.43 13.70
N TRP A 127 -2.86 -7.25 14.48
CA TRP A 127 -2.08 -8.37 13.93
C TRP A 127 -2.94 -9.43 13.24
N GLU A 128 -4.20 -9.61 13.64
CA GLU A 128 -5.10 -10.59 13.04
C GLU A 128 -5.25 -10.37 11.52
N HIS A 129 -5.28 -9.12 11.08
CA HIS A 129 -5.37 -8.77 9.66
C HIS A 129 -4.10 -9.11 8.88
N VAL A 130 -2.94 -9.03 9.53
CA VAL A 130 -1.65 -9.48 8.96
C VAL A 130 -1.58 -11.00 8.96
N ARG A 131 -1.97 -11.62 10.07
CA ARG A 131 -1.97 -13.09 10.24
C ARG A 131 -2.80 -13.80 9.18
N GLU A 132 -3.95 -13.23 8.85
CA GLU A 132 -4.90 -13.77 7.88
C GLU A 132 -4.73 -13.16 6.48
N SER A 133 -3.57 -12.56 6.20
CA SER A 133 -3.29 -11.90 4.94
C SER A 133 -3.60 -12.77 3.73
N LEU A 134 -4.26 -12.17 2.74
CA LEU A 134 -4.52 -12.74 1.43
C LEU A 134 -3.54 -12.26 0.37
N SER A 135 -2.64 -11.32 0.73
CA SER A 135 -1.58 -10.87 -0.18
C SER A 135 -0.76 -12.03 -0.69
N PRO A 136 -0.53 -12.14 -2.00
CA PRO A 136 0.30 -13.21 -2.57
C PRO A 136 1.72 -13.22 -2.01
N VAL A 137 2.28 -12.05 -1.71
CA VAL A 137 3.65 -11.88 -1.25
C VAL A 137 3.72 -10.93 -0.07
N ILE A 138 4.44 -11.35 0.98
CA ILE A 138 4.75 -10.51 2.14
C ILE A 138 6.27 -10.26 2.18
N PHE A 139 6.67 -8.99 2.09
CA PHE A 139 8.05 -8.57 2.28
C PHE A 139 8.32 -8.23 3.74
N THR A 140 9.35 -8.83 4.32
CA THR A 140 9.74 -8.60 5.71
C THR A 140 11.24 -8.82 5.91
N HIS A 141 11.84 -8.10 6.85
CA HIS A 141 13.22 -8.35 7.31
C HIS A 141 13.26 -9.22 8.57
N LEU A 142 12.10 -9.42 9.21
CA LEU A 142 12.01 -10.13 10.48
C LEU A 142 12.23 -11.64 10.27
N GLU A 143 13.05 -12.27 11.13
CA GLU A 143 13.23 -13.72 11.13
C GLU A 143 11.94 -14.44 11.47
N ASN A 144 11.20 -13.90 12.44
CA ASN A 144 9.90 -14.39 12.84
C ASN A 144 8.96 -13.19 12.99
N PRO A 145 8.24 -12.80 11.94
CA PRO A 145 7.32 -11.67 12.01
C PRO A 145 6.10 -11.95 12.91
N GLY A 146 5.84 -13.21 13.24
CA GLY A 146 4.68 -13.72 13.93
C GLY A 146 3.93 -14.76 13.11
N PRO A 147 2.90 -15.40 13.67
CA PRO A 147 2.15 -16.43 12.98
C PRO A 147 1.39 -15.86 11.78
N ILE A 148 1.62 -16.45 10.61
CA ILE A 148 0.84 -16.23 9.38
C ILE A 148 0.09 -17.53 9.09
N THR A 149 -1.24 -17.47 9.00
CA THR A 149 -2.08 -18.68 8.88
C THR A 149 -2.38 -19.07 7.44
N ARG A 150 -2.20 -18.17 6.49
CA ARG A 150 -2.44 -18.43 5.08
C ARG A 150 -1.13 -18.56 4.31
N SER A 151 -1.20 -19.15 3.14
CA SER A 151 -0.05 -19.47 2.29
C SER A 151 0.46 -18.25 1.48
N SER A 152 0.57 -17.10 2.12
CA SER A 152 1.31 -15.98 1.52
C SER A 152 2.78 -16.35 1.42
N HIS A 153 3.40 -16.04 0.28
CA HIS A 153 4.83 -16.24 0.14
C HIS A 153 5.57 -15.12 0.91
N MET A 154 6.33 -15.51 1.94
CA MET A 154 7.19 -14.56 2.65
C MET A 154 8.54 -14.43 1.96
N SER A 155 8.89 -13.21 1.56
CA SER A 155 10.17 -12.89 0.95
C SER A 155 10.98 -11.97 1.85
N LYS A 156 12.19 -12.43 2.20
CA LYS A 156 13.10 -11.70 3.08
C LYS A 156 13.75 -10.54 2.34
N ILE A 157 13.61 -9.33 2.90
CA ILE A 157 14.35 -8.15 2.49
C ILE A 157 15.56 -7.93 3.41
N GLN A 158 16.63 -7.44 2.86
CA GLN A 158 17.78 -6.96 3.62
C GLN A 158 17.60 -5.49 3.95
N ILE A 159 17.75 -5.11 5.20
CA ILE A 159 17.68 -3.71 5.63
C ILE A 159 19.02 -3.02 5.35
N GLY A 160 18.92 -1.84 4.74
CA GLY A 160 20.05 -0.96 4.45
C GLY A 160 20.27 0.12 5.49
N SER A 161 20.58 1.32 5.04
CA SER A 161 20.88 2.47 5.87
C SER A 161 19.61 3.24 6.25
N ARG A 162 19.66 3.92 7.38
CA ARG A 162 18.61 4.84 7.78
C ARG A 162 18.85 6.23 7.20
N ASN A 163 17.77 6.82 6.66
CA ASN A 163 17.73 8.22 6.17
C ASN A 163 18.74 8.56 5.06
N ALA A 164 19.31 7.56 4.40
CA ALA A 164 20.28 7.74 3.34
C ALA A 164 20.00 6.78 2.17
N PRO A 165 18.91 6.98 1.41
CA PRO A 165 18.48 6.03 0.41
C PRO A 165 19.47 5.95 -0.75
N ASN A 166 20.04 4.77 -0.93
CA ASN A 166 20.90 4.43 -2.06
C ASN A 166 20.13 3.58 -3.06
N LEU A 167 19.49 4.22 -4.03
CA LEU A 167 18.69 3.56 -5.05
C LEU A 167 19.50 2.78 -6.09
N ASP A 168 20.83 2.91 -6.10
CA ASP A 168 21.70 2.10 -6.96
C ASP A 168 21.94 0.70 -6.40
N ASN A 169 21.81 0.53 -5.08
CA ASN A 169 21.91 -0.76 -4.44
C ASN A 169 20.54 -1.43 -4.31
N LEU A 170 20.16 -2.21 -5.30
CA LEU A 170 18.86 -2.89 -5.35
C LEU A 170 18.75 -4.09 -4.40
N SER A 171 19.84 -4.50 -3.73
CA SER A 171 19.83 -5.68 -2.85
C SER A 171 19.39 -5.37 -1.41
N VAL A 172 19.32 -4.09 -1.04
CA VAL A 172 18.91 -3.65 0.30
C VAL A 172 17.77 -2.64 0.23
N VAL A 173 16.96 -2.60 1.27
CA VAL A 173 15.87 -1.64 1.43
C VAL A 173 16.25 -0.67 2.53
N ASP A 174 16.57 0.55 2.15
CA ASP A 174 16.86 1.62 3.11
C ASP A 174 15.58 2.04 3.83
N TYR A 175 15.69 2.61 5.01
CA TYR A 175 14.54 2.82 5.87
C TYR A 175 14.51 4.16 6.60
N THR A 176 13.34 4.50 7.08
CA THR A 176 13.08 5.58 8.04
C THR A 176 12.14 5.07 9.14
N MET A 177 11.52 5.98 9.88
CA MET A 177 10.67 5.65 11.03
C MET A 177 9.29 5.08 10.64
N ASN A 178 8.98 4.93 9.35
CA ASN A 178 7.68 4.43 8.92
C ASN A 178 7.76 3.44 7.75
N SER A 179 6.83 2.49 7.74
CA SER A 179 6.77 1.40 6.75
C SER A 179 6.49 1.85 5.32
N PRO A 180 5.65 2.87 5.03
CA PRO A 180 5.42 3.34 3.67
C PRO A 180 6.69 3.79 2.95
N TYR A 181 7.66 4.36 3.65
CA TYR A 181 8.95 4.74 3.06
C TYR A 181 9.67 3.53 2.44
N MET A 182 9.71 2.42 3.18
CA MET A 182 10.30 1.17 2.68
C MET A 182 9.50 0.59 1.52
N ALA A 183 8.18 0.67 1.59
CA ALA A 183 7.30 0.21 0.51
C ALA A 183 7.52 1.00 -0.79
N ILE A 184 7.85 2.30 -0.73
CA ILE A 184 8.22 3.11 -1.89
C ILE A 184 9.53 2.60 -2.51
N ILE A 185 10.55 2.33 -1.70
CA ILE A 185 11.83 1.79 -2.19
C ILE A 185 11.61 0.41 -2.81
N ILE A 186 10.80 -0.44 -2.19
CA ILE A 186 10.44 -1.75 -2.75
C ILE A 186 9.73 -1.56 -4.10
N ALA A 187 8.74 -0.66 -4.22
CA ALA A 187 8.08 -0.38 -5.50
C ALA A 187 9.08 -0.01 -6.60
N TYR A 188 10.03 0.86 -6.29
CA TYR A 188 11.13 1.22 -7.21
C TYR A 188 11.96 0.00 -7.60
N GLN A 189 12.39 -0.81 -6.63
CA GLN A 189 13.21 -2.00 -6.87
C GLN A 189 12.47 -3.08 -7.67
N LEU A 190 11.16 -3.16 -7.54
CA LEU A 190 10.31 -4.02 -8.37
C LEU A 190 10.25 -3.55 -9.84
N GLY A 191 10.58 -2.29 -10.11
CA GLY A 191 10.61 -1.72 -11.45
C GLY A 191 9.56 -0.63 -11.72
N ALA A 192 8.97 -0.05 -10.68
CA ALA A 192 7.96 0.99 -10.83
C ALA A 192 8.46 2.18 -11.66
N LYS A 193 7.61 2.64 -12.59
CA LYS A 193 7.83 3.88 -13.35
C LYS A 193 7.06 5.06 -12.78
N LYS A 194 5.93 4.78 -12.12
CA LYS A 194 5.12 5.76 -11.39
C LYS A 194 4.79 5.20 -10.00
N ILE A 195 4.82 6.04 -8.98
CA ILE A 195 4.48 5.67 -7.60
C ILE A 195 3.53 6.73 -7.01
N GLY A 196 2.31 6.30 -6.68
CA GLY A 196 1.32 7.10 -5.99
C GLY A 196 1.21 6.71 -4.51
N LEU A 197 1.07 7.68 -3.61
CA LEU A 197 0.87 7.44 -2.18
C LEU A 197 -0.58 7.65 -1.78
N VAL A 198 -1.18 6.69 -1.09
CA VAL A 198 -2.51 6.80 -0.50
C VAL A 198 -2.45 6.33 0.96
N GLY A 199 -3.16 7.00 1.86
CA GLY A 199 -3.12 6.63 3.28
C GLY A 199 -1.77 6.91 3.97
N VAL A 200 -0.92 7.73 3.37
CA VAL A 200 0.35 8.20 3.96
C VAL A 200 0.15 9.65 4.41
N ASP A 201 -0.71 9.83 5.42
CA ASP A 201 -1.29 11.12 5.75
C ASP A 201 -0.52 11.88 6.80
N PHE A 202 0.15 11.17 7.71
CA PHE A 202 0.78 11.72 8.92
C PHE A 202 -0.18 12.51 9.82
N THR A 203 -1.48 12.36 9.62
CA THR A 203 -2.52 12.85 10.52
C THR A 203 -2.60 11.98 11.78
N GLN A 204 -3.43 12.39 12.73
CA GLN A 204 -3.63 11.63 13.97
C GLN A 204 -4.61 10.46 13.79
N ASP A 205 -5.19 10.33 12.59
CA ASP A 205 -6.27 9.39 12.32
C ASP A 205 -5.80 8.27 11.37
N HIS A 206 -6.18 7.05 11.70
CA HIS A 206 -6.16 5.93 10.76
C HIS A 206 -7.52 5.83 10.05
N PHE A 207 -7.56 5.08 8.95
CA PHE A 207 -8.80 4.90 8.20
C PHE A 207 -9.91 4.22 9.05
N PHE A 208 -9.54 3.46 10.06
CA PHE A 208 -10.45 2.65 10.88
C PHE A 208 -10.86 3.31 12.20
N ALA A 209 -10.13 4.30 12.70
CA ALA A 209 -10.45 4.99 13.96
C ALA A 209 -9.62 6.26 14.16
N LYS A 210 -10.13 7.15 15.00
CA LYS A 210 -9.33 8.21 15.62
C LYS A 210 -8.41 7.57 16.66
N THR A 211 -7.12 7.52 16.35
CA THR A 211 -6.14 6.83 17.20
C THR A 211 -5.35 7.78 18.11
N GLY A 212 -5.64 9.08 18.01
CA GLY A 212 -4.98 10.12 18.78
C GLY A 212 -3.60 10.48 18.23
N THR A 213 -2.87 11.31 18.97
CA THR A 213 -1.55 11.81 18.54
C THR A 213 -0.57 10.66 18.33
N HIS A 214 -0.18 10.45 17.09
CA HIS A 214 0.81 9.43 16.74
C HIS A 214 2.19 9.84 17.29
N LYS A 215 2.97 8.86 17.78
CA LYS A 215 4.32 9.12 18.35
C LYS A 215 5.25 9.82 17.34
N LEU A 216 5.04 9.61 16.04
CA LEU A 216 5.82 10.24 14.97
C LEU A 216 5.46 11.71 14.72
N SER A 217 4.37 12.24 15.30
CA SER A 217 3.97 13.64 15.09
C SER A 217 5.06 14.64 15.46
N LYS A 218 5.88 14.30 16.47
CA LYS A 218 7.03 15.11 16.89
C LYS A 218 8.17 15.15 15.86
N HIS A 219 8.17 14.23 14.91
CA HIS A 219 9.23 14.02 13.91
C HIS A 219 8.76 14.33 12.48
N LEU A 220 7.55 14.89 12.30
CA LEU A 220 6.97 15.11 10.96
C LEU A 220 7.89 15.90 10.04
N ARG A 221 8.53 16.98 10.52
CA ARG A 221 9.46 17.77 9.71
C ARG A 221 10.64 16.92 9.20
N ASN A 222 11.22 16.11 10.07
CA ASN A 222 12.34 15.26 9.68
C ASN A 222 11.90 14.17 8.69
N ILE A 223 10.73 13.59 8.93
CA ILE A 223 10.14 12.58 8.03
C ILE A 223 9.83 13.20 6.66
N ASP A 224 9.24 14.40 6.61
CA ASP A 224 8.95 15.10 5.36
C ASP A 224 10.24 15.39 4.57
N HIS A 225 11.30 15.81 5.25
CA HIS A 225 12.62 15.98 4.63
C HIS A 225 13.20 14.66 4.12
N GLU A 226 13.08 13.55 4.87
CA GLU A 226 13.50 12.23 4.41
C GLU A 226 12.74 11.80 3.13
N TYR A 227 11.44 12.09 3.06
CA TYR A 227 10.62 11.85 1.87
C TYR A 227 11.01 12.76 0.70
N GLU A 228 11.40 14.00 0.95
CA GLU A 228 11.92 14.92 -0.07
C GLU A 228 13.19 14.37 -0.72
N VAL A 229 14.14 13.91 0.10
CA VAL A 229 15.37 13.30 -0.39
C VAL A 229 15.07 12.05 -1.23
N LEU A 230 14.18 11.18 -0.75
CA LEU A 230 13.77 9.99 -1.50
C LEU A 230 13.10 10.37 -2.83
N LYS A 231 12.19 11.36 -2.81
CA LYS A 231 11.52 11.85 -4.03
C LYS A 231 12.55 12.31 -5.06
N ASN A 232 13.49 13.18 -4.67
CA ASN A 232 14.51 13.70 -5.57
C ASN A 232 15.35 12.57 -6.18
N ASN A 233 15.73 11.57 -5.38
CA ASN A 233 16.46 10.40 -5.87
C ASN A 233 15.64 9.58 -6.87
N LEU A 234 14.35 9.37 -6.62
CA LEU A 234 13.44 8.67 -7.53
C LEU A 234 13.25 9.43 -8.85
N GLU A 235 13.03 10.75 -8.78
CA GLU A 235 12.88 11.61 -9.96
C GLU A 235 14.16 11.61 -10.82
N ASN A 236 15.34 11.63 -10.19
CA ASN A 236 16.63 11.50 -10.87
C ASN A 236 16.79 10.13 -11.58
N LYS A 237 16.12 9.09 -11.11
CA LYS A 237 16.01 7.78 -11.78
C LYS A 237 14.86 7.73 -12.80
N GLY A 238 14.20 8.85 -13.04
CA GLY A 238 13.11 8.99 -13.99
C GLY A 238 11.79 8.37 -13.52
N VAL A 239 11.61 8.13 -12.23
CA VAL A 239 10.35 7.66 -11.64
C VAL A 239 9.45 8.85 -11.32
N LYS A 240 8.21 8.81 -11.78
CA LYS A 240 7.20 9.82 -11.43
C LYS A 240 6.56 9.48 -10.08
N VAL A 241 6.41 10.49 -9.24
CA VAL A 241 5.87 10.31 -7.89
C VAL A 241 4.74 11.29 -7.60
N ALA A 242 3.75 10.85 -6.83
CA ALA A 242 2.62 11.68 -6.43
C ALA A 242 2.10 11.31 -5.04
N ASN A 243 1.58 12.31 -4.32
CA ASN A 243 0.80 12.12 -3.11
C ASN A 243 -0.68 12.27 -3.45
N LEU A 244 -1.39 11.15 -3.49
CA LEU A 244 -2.81 11.09 -3.84
C LEU A 244 -3.72 11.38 -2.63
N SER A 245 -3.14 11.65 -1.46
CA SER A 245 -3.87 11.98 -0.25
C SER A 245 -4.07 13.50 -0.11
N PRO A 246 -5.29 14.02 -0.29
CA PRO A 246 -5.54 15.46 -0.17
C PRO A 246 -5.32 15.98 1.24
N ILE A 247 -5.49 15.13 2.26
CA ILE A 247 -5.36 15.49 3.69
C ILE A 247 -3.96 15.24 4.27
N SER A 248 -3.03 14.70 3.49
CA SER A 248 -1.69 14.39 3.96
C SER A 248 -0.95 15.64 4.41
N LEU A 249 -0.21 15.51 5.51
CA LEU A 249 0.72 16.53 6.00
C LEU A 249 2.11 16.43 5.35
N LEU A 250 2.32 15.41 4.50
CA LEU A 250 3.53 15.28 3.71
C LEU A 250 3.55 16.37 2.63
N GLY A 251 4.40 17.38 2.82
CA GLY A 251 4.47 18.55 1.94
C GLY A 251 5.45 18.42 0.78
N SER A 252 6.44 17.55 0.92
CA SER A 252 7.53 17.37 -0.05
C SER A 252 7.12 16.66 -1.34
N TRP A 253 6.00 15.91 -1.35
CA TRP A 253 5.50 15.20 -2.51
C TRP A 253 4.37 15.96 -3.21
N PRO A 254 4.35 16.03 -4.56
CA PRO A 254 3.31 16.74 -5.29
C PRO A 254 1.95 16.09 -5.06
N LYS A 255 0.97 16.89 -4.64
CA LYS A 255 -0.40 16.41 -4.44
C LYS A 255 -1.19 16.51 -5.73
N MET A 256 -1.91 15.46 -6.05
CA MET A 256 -2.79 15.39 -7.22
C MET A 256 -3.88 14.35 -7.02
N ASP A 257 -4.90 14.37 -7.86
CA ASP A 257 -5.90 13.31 -7.94
C ASP A 257 -5.45 12.14 -8.85
N LEU A 258 -6.26 11.08 -8.93
CA LEU A 258 -5.92 9.91 -9.73
C LEU A 258 -5.90 10.21 -11.24
N ASP A 259 -6.77 11.10 -11.75
CA ASP A 259 -6.83 11.42 -13.17
C ASP A 259 -5.56 12.19 -13.61
N GLN A 260 -5.10 13.12 -12.76
CA GLN A 260 -3.82 13.81 -12.93
C GLN A 260 -2.64 12.85 -12.86
N PHE A 261 -2.66 11.91 -11.90
CA PHE A 261 -1.62 10.90 -11.76
C PHE A 261 -1.56 9.94 -12.94
N ASP A 262 -2.71 9.51 -13.47
CA ASP A 262 -2.77 8.66 -14.66
C ASP A 262 -2.14 9.37 -15.87
N SER A 263 -2.26 10.71 -15.93
CA SER A 263 -1.75 11.54 -17.04
C SER A 263 -0.24 11.81 -16.99
N LEU A 264 0.44 11.50 -15.88
CA LEU A 264 1.91 11.61 -15.78
C LEU A 264 2.60 10.62 -16.71
#